data_41e53e299b0bdc88a0b3bff7b8f7ee45
#
_entry.id   41e53e299b0bdc88a0b3bff7b8f7ee45
#
_cell.length_a   1.000
_cell.length_b   1.000
_cell.length_c   1.000
_cell.angle_alpha   90.00
_cell.angle_beta   90.00
_cell.angle_gamma   90.00
#
_symmetry.space_group_name_H-M   'P 1'
#
loop_
_entity.id
_entity.type
_entity.pdbx_description
1 polymer ?
#
loop_
_entity_poly.entity_id
_entity_poly.type
_entity_poly.pdbx_seq_one_letter_code
_entity_poly.pdbx_strand_id
1 'polypeptide(L)'
;MLFRSDVWEVPYLPIDPKHTGRTYEAIIRVNSQSGKGGVAYILDTEFGLDLPRSLQVEFSREVQAAVESSGTEISASGIMEIFTETYLRDDAPIRLLSSEVQAGTGKTRIFAQLLIHGEHTTVKGEGNGPIDAMMAALREELRIDFSIRDYHEHALTACSEASAVAYVEAEGPDGQRWWGVGVNSSILDASLEAVISAANRQR
;
A
#
# COMPACT_ATOMS: atom_id res chain seq x y z
N MET A 1 26.01 0.62 -2.18
CA MET A 1 27.04 -0.37 -2.55
C MET A 1 27.39 -1.12 -1.27
N LEU A 2 26.70 -2.21 -0.97
CA LEU A 2 26.99 -3.05 0.20
C LEU A 2 28.23 -3.87 -0.13
N PHE A 3 29.26 -3.73 0.69
CA PHE A 3 30.49 -4.53 0.58
C PHE A 3 30.15 -6.01 0.82
N ARG A 4 30.10 -6.79 -0.26
CA ARG A 4 30.18 -8.24 -0.20
C ARG A 4 31.65 -8.65 -0.11
N SER A 5 32.21 -8.59 1.08
CA SER A 5 33.49 -9.23 1.36
C SER A 5 33.23 -10.31 2.41
N ASP A 6 33.83 -11.47 2.23
CA ASP A 6 33.77 -12.58 3.21
C ASP A 6 34.61 -12.26 4.47
N VAL A 7 35.24 -11.11 4.49
CA VAL A 7 36.05 -10.59 5.59
C VAL A 7 35.35 -9.42 6.22
N TRP A 8 35.24 -9.43 7.55
CA TRP A 8 34.67 -8.35 8.34
C TRP A 8 35.60 -7.11 8.30
N GLU A 9 35.15 -6.05 7.66
CA GLU A 9 35.93 -4.80 7.46
C GLU A 9 35.11 -3.56 7.86
N VAL A 10 34.69 -3.48 9.12
CA VAL A 10 34.03 -2.30 9.64
C VAL A 10 35.01 -1.47 10.47
N PRO A 11 35.41 -0.26 10.05
CA PRO A 11 36.54 0.50 10.65
C PRO A 11 36.42 0.81 12.14
N TYR A 12 35.19 0.84 12.69
CA TYR A 12 34.91 1.22 14.07
C TYR A 12 34.44 0.08 14.96
N LEU A 13 34.37 -1.15 14.45
CA LEU A 13 34.00 -2.31 15.23
C LEU A 13 35.17 -3.30 15.26
N PRO A 14 35.92 -3.33 16.37
CA PRO A 14 37.14 -4.15 16.48
C PRO A 14 36.89 -5.66 16.57
N ILE A 15 35.64 -6.09 16.74
CA ILE A 15 35.25 -7.49 16.87
C ILE A 15 34.07 -7.78 15.93
N ASP A 16 34.22 -8.82 15.09
CA ASP A 16 33.11 -9.34 14.28
C ASP A 16 31.99 -9.85 15.22
N PRO A 17 30.75 -9.37 15.09
CA PRO A 17 29.62 -9.82 15.90
C PRO A 17 29.39 -11.33 15.86
N LYS A 18 29.76 -12.01 14.77
CA LYS A 18 29.69 -13.47 14.65
C LYS A 18 30.56 -14.19 15.70
N HIS A 19 31.69 -13.60 16.09
CA HIS A 19 32.55 -14.16 17.14
C HIS A 19 31.94 -14.06 18.56
N THR A 20 30.90 -13.24 18.71
CA THR A 20 30.13 -13.10 19.98
C THR A 20 28.77 -13.76 19.93
N GLY A 21 28.48 -14.59 18.87
CA GLY A 21 27.21 -15.27 18.69
C GLY A 21 26.07 -14.32 18.28
N ARG A 22 26.39 -13.13 17.76
CA ARG A 22 25.43 -12.15 17.27
C ARG A 22 25.50 -12.03 15.75
N THR A 23 24.37 -11.78 15.11
CA THR A 23 24.29 -11.38 13.71
C THR A 23 24.40 -9.86 13.60
N TYR A 24 25.10 -9.36 12.57
CA TYR A 24 25.06 -7.94 12.23
C TYR A 24 23.80 -7.71 11.41
N GLU A 25 22.77 -7.20 12.05
CA GLU A 25 21.60 -6.65 11.39
C GLU A 25 21.73 -5.13 11.42
N ALA A 26 21.70 -4.51 10.25
CA ALA A 26 21.58 -3.07 10.16
C ALA A 26 20.18 -2.68 10.65
N ILE A 27 20.05 -2.30 11.92
CA ILE A 27 18.79 -1.81 12.46
C ILE A 27 18.58 -0.42 11.90
N ILE A 28 17.83 -0.33 10.80
CA ILE A 28 17.39 0.95 10.24
C ILE A 28 16.22 1.43 11.10
N ARG A 29 16.42 2.55 11.80
CA ARG A 29 15.38 3.19 12.62
C ARG A 29 15.06 4.55 12.05
N VAL A 30 13.79 4.88 12.02
CA VAL A 30 13.30 6.20 11.59
C VAL A 30 12.99 7.01 12.83
N ASN A 31 13.55 8.22 12.89
CA ASN A 31 13.25 9.22 13.91
C ASN A 31 12.65 10.47 13.25
N SER A 32 12.24 11.45 14.03
CA SER A 32 11.63 12.71 13.56
C SER A 32 12.50 13.50 12.55
N GLN A 33 13.81 13.20 12.47
CA GLN A 33 14.74 13.82 11.52
C GLN A 33 14.98 12.97 10.27
N SER A 34 14.47 11.73 10.25
CA SER A 34 14.58 10.84 9.09
C SER A 34 13.67 11.37 7.99
N GLY A 35 14.29 11.89 6.92
CA GLY A 35 13.54 12.48 5.81
C GLY A 35 12.66 11.47 5.06
N LYS A 36 11.77 11.99 4.21
CA LYS A 36 10.81 11.22 3.37
C LYS A 36 11.44 10.03 2.62
N GLY A 37 12.71 10.14 2.22
CA GLY A 37 13.43 9.08 1.53
C GLY A 37 13.76 7.88 2.43
N GLY A 38 13.91 8.05 3.73
CA GLY A 38 14.24 6.96 4.66
C GLY A 38 13.08 5.98 4.83
N VAL A 39 11.86 6.48 4.97
CA VAL A 39 10.64 5.65 5.07
C VAL A 39 10.40 4.86 3.80
N ALA A 40 10.47 5.53 2.63
CA ALA A 40 10.27 4.88 1.34
C ALA A 40 11.35 3.83 1.06
N TYR A 41 12.61 4.12 1.39
CA TYR A 41 13.72 3.17 1.26
C TYR A 41 13.52 1.90 2.09
N ILE A 42 13.02 2.03 3.32
CA ILE A 42 12.73 0.85 4.18
C ILE A 42 11.61 0.02 3.57
N LEU A 43 10.51 0.63 3.11
CA LEU A 43 9.41 -0.10 2.49
C LEU A 43 9.84 -0.82 1.22
N ASP A 44 10.68 -0.21 0.40
CA ASP A 44 11.22 -0.84 -0.81
C ASP A 44 12.18 -1.97 -0.47
N THR A 45 13.19 -1.74 0.38
CA THR A 45 14.25 -2.72 0.63
C THR A 45 13.84 -3.89 1.51
N GLU A 46 12.99 -3.67 2.52
CA GLU A 46 12.59 -4.70 3.48
C GLU A 46 11.29 -5.42 3.06
N PHE A 47 10.39 -4.71 2.36
CA PHE A 47 9.05 -5.23 2.04
C PHE A 47 8.76 -5.27 0.53
N GLY A 48 9.65 -4.75 -0.31
CA GLY A 48 9.50 -4.72 -1.76
C GLY A 48 8.43 -3.74 -2.25
N LEU A 49 8.02 -2.75 -1.44
CA LEU A 49 7.00 -1.77 -1.75
C LEU A 49 7.64 -0.52 -2.38
N ASP A 50 7.65 -0.44 -3.72
CA ASP A 50 8.12 0.74 -4.46
C ASP A 50 6.98 1.76 -4.57
N LEU A 51 6.91 2.67 -3.60
CA LEU A 51 5.85 3.67 -3.52
C LEU A 51 6.02 4.78 -4.57
N PRO A 52 4.94 5.20 -5.26
CA PRO A 52 4.92 6.44 -6.04
C PRO A 52 5.33 7.66 -5.21
N ARG A 53 6.01 8.63 -5.84
CA ARG A 53 6.61 9.75 -5.12
C ARG A 53 5.62 10.57 -4.28
N SER A 54 4.42 10.80 -4.77
CA SER A 54 3.37 11.53 -4.04
C SER A 54 2.84 10.72 -2.87
N LEU A 55 2.72 9.39 -3.00
CA LEU A 55 2.40 8.48 -1.90
C LEU A 55 3.50 8.46 -0.84
N GLN A 56 4.79 8.49 -1.23
CA GLN A 56 5.89 8.62 -0.27
C GLN A 56 5.76 9.88 0.59
N VAL A 57 5.30 10.98 0.00
CA VAL A 57 5.07 12.25 0.73
C VAL A 57 3.88 12.13 1.66
N GLU A 58 2.77 11.54 1.21
CA GLU A 58 1.58 11.33 2.04
C GLU A 58 1.92 10.41 3.22
N PHE A 59 2.48 9.24 2.95
CA PHE A 59 2.79 8.25 3.97
C PHE A 59 3.85 8.73 4.98
N SER A 60 4.84 9.50 4.54
CA SER A 60 5.83 10.09 5.46
C SER A 60 5.19 10.98 6.53
N ARG A 61 4.05 11.62 6.24
CA ARG A 61 3.32 12.43 7.22
C ARG A 61 2.64 11.55 8.27
N GLU A 62 2.08 10.41 7.87
CA GLU A 62 1.48 9.44 8.78
C GLU A 62 2.54 8.87 9.74
N VAL A 63 3.70 8.46 9.21
CA VAL A 63 4.82 7.99 10.03
C VAL A 63 5.32 9.09 10.97
N GLN A 64 5.45 10.32 10.50
CA GLN A 64 5.88 11.43 11.34
C GLN A 64 4.90 11.70 12.49
N ALA A 65 3.59 11.69 12.21
CA ALA A 65 2.56 11.85 13.25
C ALA A 65 2.64 10.72 14.30
N ALA A 66 2.90 9.49 13.88
CA ALA A 66 3.08 8.35 14.78
C ALA A 66 4.34 8.50 15.66
N VAL A 67 5.47 8.93 15.09
CA VAL A 67 6.71 9.23 15.83
C VAL A 67 6.50 10.33 16.87
N GLU A 68 5.83 11.42 16.47
CA GLU A 68 5.55 12.54 17.37
C GLU A 68 4.62 12.14 18.52
N SER A 69 3.64 11.29 18.27
CA SER A 69 2.70 10.81 19.28
C SER A 69 3.34 9.81 20.27
N SER A 70 4.21 8.92 19.78
CA SER A 70 4.88 7.92 20.60
C SER A 70 6.12 8.44 21.33
N GLY A 71 6.75 9.48 20.79
CA GLY A 71 8.02 10.03 21.29
C GLY A 71 9.21 9.08 21.13
N THR A 72 9.08 8.01 20.37
CA THR A 72 10.10 6.96 20.19
C THR A 72 10.45 6.76 18.71
N GLU A 73 11.62 6.17 18.47
CA GLU A 73 12.02 5.73 17.13
C GLU A 73 11.15 4.55 16.70
N ILE A 74 10.80 4.49 15.40
CA ILE A 74 10.00 3.43 14.81
C ILE A 74 10.90 2.46 14.04
N SER A 75 10.71 1.16 14.24
CA SER A 75 11.39 0.08 13.51
C SER A 75 10.80 -0.10 12.11
N ALA A 76 11.47 -0.88 11.25
CA ALA A 76 10.94 -1.25 9.94
C ALA A 76 9.57 -1.95 10.04
N SER A 77 9.40 -2.87 11.00
CA SER A 77 8.11 -3.52 11.27
C SER A 77 7.04 -2.53 11.70
N GLY A 78 7.37 -1.56 12.55
CA GLY A 78 6.43 -0.52 12.96
C GLY A 78 6.01 0.39 11.80
N ILE A 79 6.92 0.67 10.85
CA ILE A 79 6.57 1.39 9.62
C ILE A 79 5.56 0.58 8.79
N MET A 80 5.78 -0.73 8.66
CA MET A 80 4.86 -1.60 7.94
C MET A 80 3.50 -1.73 8.64
N GLU A 81 3.47 -1.75 9.97
CA GLU A 81 2.22 -1.70 10.76
C GLU A 81 1.43 -0.44 10.44
N ILE A 82 2.08 0.74 10.48
CA ILE A 82 1.43 2.02 10.13
C ILE A 82 0.92 1.99 8.68
N PHE A 83 1.70 1.41 7.74
CA PHE A 83 1.29 1.28 6.35
C PHE A 83 0.04 0.40 6.22
N THR A 84 0.02 -0.74 6.89
CA THR A 84 -1.11 -1.67 6.92
C THR A 84 -2.35 -1.02 7.54
N GLU A 85 -2.21 -0.35 8.68
CA GLU A 85 -3.31 0.36 9.33
C GLU A 85 -3.84 1.53 8.49
N THR A 86 -2.99 2.14 7.67
CA THR A 86 -3.39 3.28 6.84
C THR A 86 -4.11 2.84 5.57
N TYR A 87 -3.62 1.80 4.89
CA TYR A 87 -4.04 1.45 3.53
C TYR A 87 -4.66 0.06 3.38
N LEU A 88 -4.28 -0.91 4.22
CA LEU A 88 -4.58 -2.34 4.04
C LEU A 88 -5.41 -2.92 5.20
N ARG A 89 -6.29 -2.13 5.77
CA ARG A 89 -7.06 -2.49 6.97
C ARG A 89 -8.02 -3.64 6.72
N ASP A 90 -7.90 -4.69 7.52
CA ASP A 90 -8.84 -5.82 7.52
C ASP A 90 -10.22 -5.47 8.10
N ASP A 91 -10.30 -4.43 8.94
CA ASP A 91 -11.52 -3.92 9.57
C ASP A 91 -12.11 -2.71 8.84
N ALA A 92 -11.67 -2.44 7.59
CA ALA A 92 -12.15 -1.31 6.81
C ALA A 92 -13.68 -1.39 6.57
N PRO A 93 -14.37 -0.23 6.53
CA PRO A 93 -15.82 -0.16 6.32
C PRO A 93 -16.30 -0.87 5.06
N ILE A 94 -15.52 -0.79 3.98
CA ILE A 94 -15.81 -1.45 2.71
C ILE A 94 -14.66 -2.41 2.40
N ARG A 95 -14.97 -3.67 2.12
CA ARG A 95 -13.98 -4.69 1.74
C ARG A 95 -14.46 -5.45 0.51
N LEU A 96 -13.54 -5.73 -0.42
CA LEU A 96 -13.79 -6.60 -1.56
C LEU A 96 -13.73 -8.06 -1.10
N LEU A 97 -14.79 -8.82 -1.33
CA LEU A 97 -14.84 -10.26 -1.03
C LEU A 97 -14.57 -11.11 -2.27
N SER A 98 -15.14 -10.72 -3.39
CA SER A 98 -14.90 -11.36 -4.69
C SER A 98 -15.30 -10.41 -5.82
N SER A 99 -14.73 -10.64 -7.00
CA SER A 99 -15.09 -9.92 -8.21
C SER A 99 -15.22 -10.87 -9.40
N GLU A 100 -16.16 -10.58 -10.27
CA GLU A 100 -16.30 -11.19 -11.58
C GLU A 100 -16.26 -10.09 -12.63
N VAL A 101 -15.30 -10.17 -13.55
CA VAL A 101 -15.10 -9.18 -14.60
C VAL A 101 -15.43 -9.81 -15.96
N GLN A 102 -16.39 -9.24 -16.66
CA GLN A 102 -16.81 -9.66 -17.97
C GLN A 102 -16.39 -8.63 -19.02
N ALA A 103 -15.36 -8.98 -19.82
CA ALA A 103 -14.92 -8.17 -20.92
C ALA A 103 -15.88 -8.35 -22.13
N GLY A 104 -16.46 -7.26 -22.60
CA GLY A 104 -17.29 -7.19 -23.79
C GLY A 104 -16.65 -6.35 -24.90
N THR A 105 -17.32 -6.25 -26.03
CA THR A 105 -16.85 -5.43 -27.16
C THR A 105 -16.96 -3.94 -26.80
N GLY A 106 -15.84 -3.35 -26.35
CA GLY A 106 -15.73 -1.92 -26.01
C GLY A 106 -16.21 -1.53 -24.62
N LYS A 107 -16.71 -2.48 -23.81
CA LYS A 107 -17.12 -2.23 -22.42
C LYS A 107 -16.79 -3.43 -21.53
N THR A 108 -16.44 -3.12 -20.30
CA THR A 108 -16.20 -4.09 -19.23
C THR A 108 -17.30 -3.96 -18.19
N ARG A 109 -17.87 -5.09 -17.76
CA ARG A 109 -18.80 -5.16 -16.63
C ARG A 109 -18.11 -5.80 -15.45
N ILE A 110 -18.43 -5.30 -14.26
CA ILE A 110 -18.01 -5.90 -13.01
C ILE A 110 -19.23 -6.26 -12.16
N PHE A 111 -19.14 -7.41 -11.52
CA PHE A 111 -20.01 -7.83 -10.43
C PHE A 111 -19.09 -8.06 -9.22
N ALA A 112 -19.20 -7.24 -8.20
CA ALA A 112 -18.36 -7.36 -7.02
C ALA A 112 -19.20 -7.61 -5.78
N GLN A 113 -18.77 -8.56 -4.96
CA GLN A 113 -19.32 -8.77 -3.63
C GLN A 113 -18.46 -7.97 -2.64
N LEU A 114 -19.11 -7.05 -1.97
CA LEU A 114 -18.50 -6.20 -0.96
C LEU A 114 -19.05 -6.54 0.42
N LEU A 115 -18.21 -6.42 1.43
CA LEU A 115 -18.64 -6.30 2.82
C LEU A 115 -18.67 -4.83 3.17
N ILE A 116 -19.85 -4.27 3.47
CA ILE A 116 -20.06 -2.86 3.79
C ILE A 116 -20.62 -2.78 5.20
N HIS A 117 -19.82 -2.23 6.13
CA HIS A 117 -20.18 -2.18 7.55
C HIS A 117 -20.66 -3.52 8.14
N GLY A 118 -20.10 -4.63 7.64
CA GLY A 118 -20.46 -5.99 8.07
C GLY A 118 -21.61 -6.63 7.29
N GLU A 119 -22.24 -5.94 6.34
CA GLU A 119 -23.30 -6.45 5.49
C GLU A 119 -22.79 -6.84 4.10
N HIS A 120 -23.19 -8.01 3.60
CA HIS A 120 -22.86 -8.46 2.25
C HIS A 120 -23.71 -7.72 1.21
N THR A 121 -23.06 -7.03 0.31
CA THR A 121 -23.70 -6.27 -0.77
C THR A 121 -23.08 -6.63 -2.11
N THR A 122 -23.92 -6.90 -3.12
CA THR A 122 -23.44 -7.08 -4.49
C THR A 122 -23.62 -5.79 -5.25
N VAL A 123 -22.53 -5.26 -5.78
CA VAL A 123 -22.52 -4.05 -6.62
C VAL A 123 -22.19 -4.44 -8.06
N LYS A 124 -22.68 -3.65 -9.01
CA LYS A 124 -22.41 -3.84 -10.44
C LYS A 124 -22.09 -2.52 -11.09
N GLY A 125 -21.19 -2.55 -12.06
CA GLY A 125 -20.83 -1.35 -12.82
C GLY A 125 -20.37 -1.70 -14.23
N GLU A 126 -20.37 -0.71 -15.09
CA GLU A 126 -19.93 -0.83 -16.48
C GLU A 126 -18.99 0.35 -16.80
N GLY A 127 -17.86 0.04 -17.45
CA GLY A 127 -16.85 1.04 -17.79
C GLY A 127 -15.96 0.59 -18.95
N ASN A 128 -14.94 1.38 -19.26
CA ASN A 128 -13.97 1.07 -20.32
C ASN A 128 -12.99 -0.05 -19.91
N GLY A 129 -12.85 -0.28 -18.61
CA GLY A 129 -12.00 -1.30 -18.00
C GLY A 129 -12.48 -1.65 -16.60
N PRO A 130 -11.83 -2.64 -15.91
CA PRO A 130 -12.25 -3.11 -14.59
C PRO A 130 -12.29 -2.01 -13.53
N ILE A 131 -11.27 -1.16 -13.51
CA ILE A 131 -11.17 -0.03 -12.56
C ILE A 131 -12.31 0.97 -12.79
N ASP A 132 -12.56 1.36 -14.06
CA ASP A 132 -13.64 2.29 -14.42
C ASP A 132 -15.02 1.69 -14.11
N ALA A 133 -15.20 0.39 -14.35
CA ALA A 133 -16.42 -0.32 -13.99
C ALA A 133 -16.65 -0.37 -12.47
N MET A 134 -15.59 -0.59 -11.66
CA MET A 134 -15.68 -0.52 -10.20
C MET A 134 -16.02 0.88 -9.72
N MET A 135 -15.42 1.91 -10.29
CA MET A 135 -15.74 3.31 -9.98
C MET A 135 -17.21 3.64 -10.27
N ALA A 136 -17.74 3.14 -11.41
CA ALA A 136 -19.16 3.30 -11.73
C ALA A 136 -20.05 2.60 -10.69
N ALA A 137 -19.70 1.36 -10.28
CA ALA A 137 -20.42 0.62 -9.24
C ALA A 137 -20.44 1.38 -7.90
N LEU A 138 -19.29 1.90 -7.45
CA LEU A 138 -19.19 2.66 -6.20
C LEU A 138 -20.02 3.95 -6.24
N ARG A 139 -20.01 4.65 -7.39
CA ARG A 139 -20.78 5.88 -7.58
C ARG A 139 -22.28 5.61 -7.56
N GLU A 140 -22.74 4.60 -8.26
CA GLU A 140 -24.17 4.30 -8.41
C GLU A 140 -24.78 3.73 -7.12
N GLU A 141 -24.09 2.76 -6.50
CA GLU A 141 -24.64 2.00 -5.38
C GLU A 141 -24.32 2.62 -4.02
N LEU A 142 -23.13 3.23 -3.86
CA LEU A 142 -22.66 3.77 -2.58
C LEU A 142 -22.57 5.29 -2.51
N ARG A 143 -22.84 5.98 -3.61
CA ARG A 143 -22.71 7.45 -3.71
C ARG A 143 -21.28 7.95 -3.43
N ILE A 144 -20.29 7.09 -3.61
CA ILE A 144 -18.87 7.41 -3.48
C ILE A 144 -18.41 7.95 -4.83
N ASP A 145 -17.94 9.19 -4.87
CA ASP A 145 -17.52 9.85 -6.10
C ASP A 145 -16.13 10.49 -5.94
N PHE A 146 -15.17 9.95 -6.68
CA PHE A 146 -13.84 10.51 -6.87
C PHE A 146 -13.33 10.14 -8.26
N SER A 147 -12.28 10.77 -8.73
CA SER A 147 -11.60 10.43 -9.97
C SER A 147 -10.22 9.84 -9.69
N ILE A 148 -9.77 8.92 -10.53
CA ILE A 148 -8.41 8.38 -10.45
C ILE A 148 -7.49 9.28 -11.26
N ARG A 149 -6.41 9.76 -10.63
CA ARG A 149 -5.43 10.66 -11.23
C ARG A 149 -4.16 9.96 -11.64
N ASP A 150 -3.76 8.97 -10.85
CA ASP A 150 -2.56 8.19 -11.11
C ASP A 150 -2.76 6.74 -10.69
N TYR A 151 -2.06 5.84 -11.36
CA TYR A 151 -2.14 4.41 -11.11
C TYR A 151 -0.77 3.77 -11.33
N HIS A 152 -0.31 3.01 -10.37
CA HIS A 152 0.90 2.22 -10.44
C HIS A 152 0.66 0.82 -9.94
N GLU A 153 1.41 -0.14 -10.48
CA GLU A 153 1.40 -1.53 -10.03
C GLU A 153 2.77 -2.15 -10.22
N HIS A 154 3.11 -3.09 -9.38
CA HIS A 154 4.29 -3.94 -9.55
C HIS A 154 4.15 -5.28 -8.81
N ALA A 155 4.97 -6.25 -9.18
CA ALA A 155 5.04 -7.52 -8.49
C ALA A 155 5.83 -7.37 -7.17
N LEU A 156 5.33 -7.96 -6.09
CA LEU A 156 6.06 -8.11 -4.83
C LEU A 156 6.97 -9.33 -4.94
N THR A 157 8.28 -9.10 -4.95
CA THR A 157 9.30 -10.17 -5.08
C THR A 157 9.78 -10.73 -3.74
N ALA A 158 9.41 -10.11 -2.64
CA ALA A 158 9.88 -10.46 -1.30
C ALA A 158 9.14 -11.65 -0.66
N CYS A 159 8.04 -12.13 -1.25
CA CYS A 159 7.24 -13.22 -0.71
C CYS A 159 7.41 -14.51 -1.52
N SER A 160 7.28 -15.68 -0.85
CA SER A 160 7.33 -17.01 -1.46
C SER A 160 6.16 -17.28 -2.43
N GLU A 161 5.11 -16.48 -2.37
CA GLU A 161 3.97 -16.50 -3.29
C GLU A 161 3.98 -15.19 -4.09
N ALA A 162 3.86 -15.31 -5.42
CA ALA A 162 3.80 -14.15 -6.32
C ALA A 162 2.59 -13.29 -5.95
N SER A 163 2.84 -12.12 -5.41
CA SER A 163 1.81 -11.12 -5.10
C SER A 163 2.07 -9.86 -5.91
N ALA A 164 1.01 -9.12 -6.18
CA ALA A 164 1.05 -7.82 -6.81
C ALA A 164 0.58 -6.76 -5.83
N VAL A 165 1.12 -5.56 -5.96
CA VAL A 165 0.63 -4.37 -5.28
C VAL A 165 0.18 -3.35 -6.31
N ALA A 166 -0.95 -2.71 -6.04
CA ALA A 166 -1.47 -1.61 -6.83
C ALA A 166 -1.67 -0.37 -5.96
N TYR A 167 -1.43 0.79 -6.55
CA TYR A 167 -1.55 2.11 -5.93
C TYR A 167 -2.45 2.98 -6.79
N VAL A 168 -3.42 3.63 -6.19
CA VAL A 168 -4.39 4.51 -6.87
C VAL A 168 -4.36 5.88 -6.22
N GLU A 169 -4.01 6.94 -6.96
CA GLU A 169 -4.21 8.32 -6.53
C GLU A 169 -5.63 8.76 -6.88
N ALA A 170 -6.41 9.02 -5.85
CA ALA A 170 -7.77 9.51 -5.95
C ALA A 170 -7.83 11.03 -5.80
N GLU A 171 -8.78 11.68 -6.47
CA GLU A 171 -9.09 13.10 -6.32
C GLU A 171 -10.59 13.28 -6.16
N GLY A 172 -10.99 13.89 -5.05
CA GLY A 172 -12.38 14.24 -4.74
C GLY A 172 -12.90 15.42 -5.56
N PRO A 173 -14.22 15.68 -5.51
CA PRO A 173 -14.83 16.82 -6.19
C PRO A 173 -14.30 18.18 -5.69
N ASP A 174 -13.76 18.22 -4.48
CA ASP A 174 -13.14 19.41 -3.86
C ASP A 174 -11.67 19.60 -4.25
N GLY A 175 -11.11 18.68 -5.07
CA GLY A 175 -9.71 18.68 -5.48
C GLY A 175 -8.75 18.13 -4.45
N GLN A 176 -9.23 17.61 -3.32
CA GLN A 176 -8.39 16.91 -2.35
C GLN A 176 -7.91 15.60 -2.96
N ARG A 177 -6.64 15.25 -2.70
CA ARG A 177 -6.03 14.01 -3.19
C ARG A 177 -5.60 13.10 -2.05
N TRP A 178 -5.73 11.80 -2.29
CA TRP A 178 -5.29 10.75 -1.37
C TRP A 178 -4.99 9.48 -2.13
N TRP A 179 -4.31 8.55 -1.48
CA TRP A 179 -3.94 7.27 -2.07
C TRP A 179 -4.73 6.11 -1.47
N GLY A 180 -5.00 5.11 -2.30
CA GLY A 180 -5.44 3.79 -1.90
C GLY A 180 -4.44 2.74 -2.37
N VAL A 181 -4.30 1.66 -1.62
CA VAL A 181 -3.37 0.57 -1.89
C VAL A 181 -4.11 -0.75 -1.80
N GLY A 182 -3.78 -1.69 -2.69
CA GLY A 182 -4.28 -3.07 -2.66
C GLY A 182 -3.15 -4.05 -2.90
N VAL A 183 -3.17 -5.19 -2.21
CA VAL A 183 -2.17 -6.26 -2.31
C VAL A 183 -2.87 -7.59 -2.45
N ASN A 184 -2.66 -8.27 -3.58
CA ASN A 184 -3.30 -9.54 -3.87
C ASN A 184 -2.41 -10.42 -4.76
N SER A 185 -2.66 -11.73 -4.82
CA SER A 185 -2.00 -12.62 -5.77
C SER A 185 -2.41 -12.35 -7.23
N SER A 186 -3.60 -11.77 -7.44
CA SER A 186 -4.10 -11.30 -8.72
C SER A 186 -3.87 -9.79 -8.85
N ILE A 187 -3.21 -9.36 -9.93
CA ILE A 187 -2.99 -7.94 -10.21
C ILE A 187 -4.31 -7.18 -10.39
N LEU A 188 -5.32 -7.85 -10.95
CA LEU A 188 -6.65 -7.30 -11.10
C LEU A 188 -7.31 -7.05 -9.74
N ASP A 189 -7.27 -8.04 -8.85
CA ASP A 189 -7.87 -7.92 -7.52
C ASP A 189 -7.10 -6.89 -6.68
N ALA A 190 -5.76 -6.85 -6.76
CA ALA A 190 -4.96 -5.79 -6.14
C ALA A 190 -5.38 -4.39 -6.59
N SER A 191 -5.67 -4.22 -7.90
CA SER A 191 -6.15 -2.95 -8.46
C SER A 191 -7.53 -2.56 -7.93
N LEU A 192 -8.45 -3.53 -7.85
CA LEU A 192 -9.79 -3.29 -7.31
C LEU A 192 -9.76 -3.01 -5.81
N GLU A 193 -8.92 -3.71 -5.06
CA GLU A 193 -8.68 -3.45 -3.64
C GLU A 193 -8.07 -2.06 -3.40
N ALA A 194 -7.17 -1.60 -4.28
CA ALA A 194 -6.63 -0.24 -4.21
C ALA A 194 -7.72 0.83 -4.40
N VAL A 195 -8.67 0.61 -5.31
CA VAL A 195 -9.86 1.47 -5.49
C VAL A 195 -10.73 1.47 -4.24
N ILE A 196 -11.00 0.31 -3.65
CA ILE A 196 -11.77 0.19 -2.40
C ILE A 196 -11.04 0.85 -1.22
N SER A 197 -9.72 0.67 -1.12
CA SER A 197 -8.89 1.36 -0.13
C SER A 197 -8.99 2.88 -0.27
N ALA A 198 -8.96 3.42 -1.50
CA ALA A 198 -9.17 4.84 -1.75
C ALA A 198 -10.60 5.28 -1.35
N ALA A 199 -11.63 4.46 -1.65
CA ALA A 199 -13.00 4.75 -1.26
C ALA A 199 -13.19 4.85 0.26
N ASN A 200 -12.54 3.97 1.03
CA ASN A 200 -12.55 4.01 2.50
C ASN A 200 -11.87 5.25 3.10
N ARG A 201 -10.99 5.90 2.34
CA ARG A 201 -10.23 7.08 2.76
C ARG A 201 -10.82 8.40 2.29
N GLN A 202 -11.88 8.37 1.50
CA GLN A 202 -12.63 9.58 1.12
C GLN A 202 -13.24 10.21 2.38
N ARG A 203 -12.87 11.44 2.69
CA ARG A 203 -13.32 12.20 3.87
C ARG A 203 -14.41 13.17 3.50
#